data_3eb8e913805fc14f2209051db6a17159
#
_entry.id   3eb8e913805fc14f2209051db6a17159
#
_cell.length_a   1.000
_cell.length_b   1.000
_cell.length_c   1.000
_cell.angle_alpha   90.00
_cell.angle_beta   90.00
_cell.angle_gamma   90.00
#
_symmetry.space_group_name_H-M   'P 1'
#
loop_
_entity.id
_entity.type
_entity.pdbx_description
1 polymer ?
#
loop_
_entity_poly.entity_id
_entity_poly.type
_entity_poly.pdbx_seq_one_letter_code
_entity_poly.pdbx_strand_id
1 'polypeptide(L)'
;MTQAIAYLGFDGNCAEAMRFYEKALGGKLEMMMSGADSPMCNDIPPETRHRILHARLALPGGGKLYAGDAPSHIPYAGIKGVSITVDYDTVAEAQKVFASLTAGGQVTMPMQPAFWARSWGMGIDRFGTAWVVNGEQIPV
;
A
#
# COMPACT_ATOMS: atom_id res chain seq x y z
N MET A 1 15.87 15.19 9.93
CA MET A 1 14.67 15.36 9.08
C MET A 1 13.56 14.42 9.55
N THR A 2 12.37 14.95 9.73
CA THR A 2 11.23 14.15 10.16
C THR A 2 10.44 13.65 8.95
N GLN A 3 10.10 12.38 8.91
CA GLN A 3 9.24 11.80 7.90
C GLN A 3 8.08 11.06 8.56
N ALA A 4 6.90 11.22 8.00
CA ALA A 4 5.75 10.41 8.36
C ALA A 4 5.57 9.36 7.27
N ILE A 5 5.57 8.10 7.64
CA ILE A 5 5.48 6.99 6.69
C ILE A 5 4.33 6.09 7.13
N ALA A 6 3.42 5.79 6.20
CA ALA A 6 2.33 4.87 6.49
C ALA A 6 2.90 3.46 6.71
N TYR A 7 2.43 2.81 7.76
CA TYR A 7 2.76 1.41 8.06
C TYR A 7 1.49 0.59 7.93
N LEU A 8 1.45 -0.27 6.93
CA LEU A 8 0.26 -1.08 6.64
C LEU A 8 0.35 -2.40 7.39
N GLY A 9 -0.74 -2.77 8.07
CA GLY A 9 -0.83 -4.06 8.75
C GLY A 9 -1.65 -5.04 7.94
N PHE A 10 -1.12 -6.25 7.77
CA PHE A 10 -1.78 -7.34 7.07
C PHE A 10 -1.90 -8.57 7.97
N ASP A 11 -2.60 -9.59 7.53
CA ASP A 11 -2.81 -10.82 8.28
C ASP A 11 -2.33 -12.03 7.48
N GLY A 12 -1.01 -12.10 7.28
CA GLY A 12 -0.37 -13.20 6.58
C GLY A 12 -0.17 -12.95 5.09
N ASN A 13 -0.74 -11.90 4.53
CA ASN A 13 -0.65 -11.60 3.10
C ASN A 13 0.16 -10.35 2.77
N CYS A 14 1.00 -9.90 3.70
CA CYS A 14 1.84 -8.71 3.50
C CYS A 14 2.75 -8.84 2.27
N ALA A 15 3.41 -9.98 2.10
CA ALA A 15 4.33 -10.18 0.97
C ALA A 15 3.59 -10.04 -0.37
N GLU A 16 2.44 -10.67 -0.50
CA GLU A 16 1.62 -10.59 -1.70
C GLU A 16 1.16 -9.15 -1.97
N ALA A 17 0.68 -8.47 -0.93
CA ALA A 17 0.22 -7.10 -1.04
C ALA A 17 1.34 -6.15 -1.46
N MET A 18 2.52 -6.25 -0.84
CA MET A 18 3.63 -5.36 -1.14
C MET A 18 4.20 -5.59 -2.54
N ARG A 19 4.20 -6.83 -3.04
CA ARG A 19 4.57 -7.11 -4.44
C ARG A 19 3.55 -6.55 -5.41
N PHE A 20 2.27 -6.61 -5.06
CA PHE A 20 1.21 -5.99 -5.83
C PHE A 20 1.41 -4.47 -5.91
N TYR A 21 1.73 -3.81 -4.78
CA TYR A 21 1.96 -2.36 -4.76
C TYR A 21 3.22 -1.98 -5.54
N GLU A 22 4.27 -2.77 -5.44
CA GLU A 22 5.49 -2.54 -6.24
C GLU A 22 5.16 -2.45 -7.73
N LYS A 23 4.36 -3.39 -8.21
CA LYS A 23 3.98 -3.43 -9.61
C LYS A 23 2.99 -2.33 -9.99
N ALA A 24 1.95 -2.15 -9.17
CA ALA A 24 0.86 -1.20 -9.47
C ALA A 24 1.33 0.25 -9.41
N LEU A 25 2.20 0.57 -8.46
CA LEU A 25 2.69 1.93 -8.23
C LEU A 25 4.00 2.24 -8.95
N GLY A 26 4.62 1.24 -9.56
CA GLY A 26 5.91 1.43 -10.22
C GLY A 26 7.05 1.66 -9.24
N GLY A 27 6.92 1.15 -8.02
CA GLY A 27 7.94 1.29 -6.97
C GLY A 27 8.97 0.18 -6.97
N LYS A 28 9.75 0.15 -5.90
CA LYS A 28 10.79 -0.87 -5.70
C LYS A 28 10.80 -1.33 -4.25
N LEU A 29 10.65 -2.64 -4.05
CA LEU A 29 10.82 -3.23 -2.72
C LEU A 29 12.28 -3.14 -2.30
N GLU A 30 12.52 -2.39 -1.23
CA GLU A 30 13.87 -2.21 -0.68
C GLU A 30 14.19 -3.29 0.35
N MET A 31 13.16 -3.82 1.02
CA MET A 31 13.31 -4.80 2.07
C MET A 31 12.02 -5.59 2.24
N MET A 32 12.17 -6.89 2.49
CA MET A 32 11.08 -7.77 2.89
C MET A 32 11.66 -8.86 3.76
N MET A 33 11.42 -8.78 5.07
CA MET A 33 11.99 -9.71 6.04
C MET A 33 10.89 -10.54 6.69
N SER A 34 10.97 -11.85 6.52
CA SER A 34 10.09 -12.77 7.23
C SER A 34 10.66 -13.11 8.60
N GLY A 35 9.85 -13.74 9.45
CA GLY A 35 10.32 -14.25 10.73
C GLY A 35 11.44 -15.28 10.56
N ALA A 36 11.38 -16.10 9.51
CA ALA A 36 12.40 -17.10 9.22
C ALA A 36 13.76 -16.46 8.91
N ASP A 37 13.76 -15.31 8.28
CA ASP A 37 14.99 -14.61 7.88
C ASP A 37 15.52 -13.67 8.97
N SER A 38 14.80 -13.53 10.08
CA SER A 38 15.15 -12.58 11.13
C SER A 38 16.06 -13.19 12.19
N PRO A 39 16.79 -12.34 12.96
CA PRO A 39 17.54 -12.82 14.12
C PRO A 39 16.66 -13.47 15.19
N MET A 40 15.34 -13.19 15.16
CA MET A 40 14.38 -13.73 16.12
C MET A 40 13.76 -15.06 15.67
N CYS A 41 14.29 -15.68 14.62
CA CYS A 41 13.71 -16.90 14.03
C CYS A 41 13.42 -17.99 15.07
N ASN A 42 14.34 -18.22 16.00
CA ASN A 42 14.18 -19.27 17.01
C ASN A 42 13.13 -18.92 18.07
N ASP A 43 12.75 -17.66 18.21
CA ASP A 43 11.73 -17.19 19.16
C ASP A 43 10.34 -17.16 18.53
N ILE A 44 10.23 -17.49 17.24
CA ILE A 44 8.98 -17.48 16.49
C ILE A 44 8.57 -18.93 16.21
N PRO A 45 7.31 -19.31 16.48
CA PRO A 45 6.84 -20.66 16.17
C PRO A 45 7.05 -20.98 14.67
N PRO A 46 7.49 -22.20 14.32
CA PRO A 46 7.77 -22.55 12.93
C PRO A 46 6.60 -22.29 11.98
N GLU A 47 5.37 -22.50 12.42
CA GLU A 47 4.17 -22.33 11.60
C GLU A 47 3.86 -20.90 11.24
N THR A 48 4.47 -19.92 11.93
CA THR A 48 4.24 -18.48 11.66
C THR A 48 5.50 -17.76 11.17
N ARG A 49 6.60 -18.48 10.96
CA ARG A 49 7.86 -17.86 10.50
C ARG A 49 7.79 -17.27 9.10
N HIS A 50 6.83 -17.68 8.30
CA HIS A 50 6.62 -17.16 6.95
C HIS A 50 6.02 -15.74 6.95
N ARG A 51 5.43 -15.30 8.07
CA ARG A 51 4.82 -13.97 8.17
C ARG A 51 5.92 -12.91 8.07
N ILE A 52 5.55 -11.78 7.46
CA ILE A 52 6.49 -10.68 7.24
C ILE A 52 6.55 -9.82 8.50
N LEU A 53 7.75 -9.67 9.04
CA LEU A 53 7.98 -8.77 10.18
C LEU A 53 8.05 -7.33 9.71
N HIS A 54 8.68 -7.07 8.57
CA HIS A 54 8.86 -5.72 8.06
C HIS A 54 9.12 -5.73 6.57
N ALA A 55 8.50 -4.80 5.87
CA ALA A 55 8.72 -4.57 4.44
C ALA A 55 8.78 -3.08 4.17
N ARG A 56 9.57 -2.69 3.17
CA ARG A 56 9.71 -1.29 2.73
C ARG A 56 9.61 -1.21 1.23
N LEU A 57 8.77 -0.30 0.76
CA LEU A 57 8.59 -0.01 -0.65
C LEU A 57 8.95 1.45 -0.91
N ALA A 58 9.89 1.68 -1.83
CA ALA A 58 10.20 3.01 -2.31
C ALA A 58 9.34 3.33 -3.51
N LEU A 59 8.75 4.51 -3.53
CA LEU A 59 7.89 4.98 -4.61
C LEU A 59 8.63 5.99 -5.49
N PRO A 60 8.27 6.11 -6.77
CA PRO A 60 8.80 7.19 -7.61
C PRO A 60 8.47 8.54 -6.94
N GLY A 61 9.40 9.46 -6.97
CA GLY A 61 9.22 10.76 -6.34
C GLY A 61 9.63 10.85 -4.88
N GLY A 62 10.07 9.73 -4.28
CA GLY A 62 10.64 9.73 -2.94
C GLY A 62 9.70 9.29 -1.82
N GLY A 63 8.45 8.98 -2.12
CA GLY A 63 7.53 8.44 -1.13
C GLY A 63 7.90 7.01 -0.73
N LYS A 64 7.40 6.57 0.42
CA LYS A 64 7.64 5.22 0.93
C LYS A 64 6.40 4.66 1.59
N LEU A 65 6.29 3.33 1.54
CA LEU A 65 5.30 2.58 2.31
C LEU A 65 6.03 1.50 3.09
N TYR A 66 5.69 1.37 4.36
CA TYR A 66 6.16 0.28 5.20
C TYR A 66 5.00 -0.67 5.48
N ALA A 67 5.30 -1.90 5.78
CA ALA A 67 4.26 -2.88 6.07
C ALA A 67 4.80 -4.07 6.88
N GLY A 68 3.89 -4.81 7.47
CA GLY A 68 4.19 -6.07 8.13
C GLY A 68 2.92 -6.85 8.35
N ASP A 69 3.05 -8.13 8.68
CA ASP A 69 1.93 -8.94 9.12
C ASP A 69 1.72 -8.75 10.61
N ALA A 70 0.46 -8.63 11.03
CA ALA A 70 0.12 -8.60 12.45
C ALA A 70 0.56 -9.90 13.11
N PRO A 71 0.97 -9.87 14.39
CA PRO A 71 1.26 -11.10 15.12
C PRO A 71 0.04 -12.02 15.11
N SER A 72 0.27 -13.31 14.88
CA SER A 72 -0.82 -14.29 14.72
C SER A 72 -1.71 -14.44 15.96
N HIS A 73 -1.21 -14.07 17.14
CA HIS A 73 -1.96 -14.15 18.40
C HIS A 73 -2.80 -12.90 18.69
N ILE A 74 -2.70 -11.87 17.85
CA ILE A 74 -3.47 -10.63 18.02
C ILE A 74 -4.61 -10.61 17.01
N PRO A 75 -5.87 -10.35 17.44
CA PRO A 75 -6.98 -10.24 16.50
C PRO A 75 -6.72 -9.15 15.46
N TYR A 76 -6.94 -9.48 14.20
CA TYR A 76 -6.73 -8.55 13.09
C TYR A 76 -8.07 -7.95 12.66
N ALA A 77 -8.20 -6.62 12.74
CA ALA A 77 -9.44 -5.91 12.42
C ALA A 77 -9.47 -5.35 10.99
N GLY A 78 -8.39 -5.49 10.23
CA GLY A 78 -8.27 -4.89 8.90
C GLY A 78 -7.78 -3.45 8.97
N ILE A 79 -7.62 -2.82 7.79
CA ILE A 79 -7.20 -1.43 7.68
C ILE A 79 -8.46 -0.58 7.61
N LYS A 80 -8.64 0.32 8.58
CA LYS A 80 -9.85 1.14 8.70
C LYS A 80 -9.49 2.58 9.07
N GLY A 81 -10.29 3.51 8.54
CA GLY A 81 -10.18 4.93 8.91
C GLY A 81 -8.99 5.65 8.33
N VAL A 82 -8.25 5.03 7.41
CA VAL A 82 -7.07 5.59 6.76
C VAL A 82 -7.13 5.29 5.26
N SER A 83 -6.70 6.23 4.46
CA SER A 83 -6.46 6.01 3.03
C SER A 83 -5.08 6.52 2.66
N ILE A 84 -4.50 5.95 1.62
CA ILE A 84 -3.21 6.38 1.08
C ILE A 84 -3.50 7.21 -0.17
N THR A 85 -2.96 8.42 -0.21
CA THR A 85 -3.10 9.29 -1.37
C THR A 85 -1.85 9.20 -2.22
N VAL A 86 -2.03 8.98 -3.51
CA VAL A 86 -0.94 9.03 -4.49
C VAL A 86 -1.27 10.07 -5.55
N ASP A 87 -0.30 10.93 -5.83
CA ASP A 87 -0.44 12.04 -6.77
C ASP A 87 0.41 11.80 -8.00
N TYR A 88 -0.18 12.03 -9.16
CA TYR A 88 0.52 11.88 -10.44
C TYR A 88 0.47 13.19 -11.22
N ASP A 89 1.51 13.43 -12.03
CA ASP A 89 1.61 14.65 -12.82
C ASP A 89 0.62 14.69 -13.98
N THR A 90 0.18 13.51 -14.45
CA THR A 90 -0.75 13.43 -15.58
C THR A 90 -1.98 12.60 -15.22
N VAL A 91 -3.10 12.94 -15.85
CA VAL A 91 -4.33 12.18 -15.73
C VAL A 91 -4.15 10.74 -16.23
N ALA A 92 -3.39 10.56 -17.32
CA ALA A 92 -3.17 9.24 -17.93
C ALA A 92 -2.47 8.28 -16.94
N GLU A 93 -1.43 8.76 -16.25
CA GLU A 93 -0.74 7.96 -15.24
C GLU A 93 -1.66 7.61 -14.07
N ALA A 94 -2.40 8.59 -13.59
CA ALA A 94 -3.33 8.40 -12.48
C ALA A 94 -4.39 7.36 -12.83
N GLN A 95 -4.97 7.43 -14.01
CA GLN A 95 -5.98 6.47 -14.45
C GLN A 95 -5.42 5.05 -14.55
N LYS A 96 -4.21 4.91 -15.06
CA LYS A 96 -3.55 3.61 -15.18
C LYS A 96 -3.29 3.00 -13.80
N VAL A 97 -2.75 3.78 -12.87
CA VAL A 97 -2.48 3.32 -11.52
C VAL A 97 -3.78 2.98 -10.79
N PHE A 98 -4.80 3.82 -10.93
CA PHE A 98 -6.10 3.59 -10.31
C PHE A 98 -6.70 2.25 -10.77
N ALA A 99 -6.66 1.98 -12.07
CA ALA A 99 -7.15 0.72 -12.61
C ALA A 99 -6.38 -0.47 -12.05
N SER A 100 -5.05 -0.36 -11.93
CA SER A 100 -4.21 -1.42 -11.37
C SER A 100 -4.49 -1.65 -9.89
N LEU A 101 -4.62 -0.58 -9.10
CA LEU A 101 -4.88 -0.68 -7.66
C LEU A 101 -6.26 -1.28 -7.36
N THR A 102 -7.28 -0.92 -8.14
CA THR A 102 -8.64 -1.37 -7.88
C THR A 102 -8.97 -2.71 -8.53
N ALA A 103 -8.07 -3.26 -9.34
CA ALA A 103 -8.28 -4.59 -9.96
C ALA A 103 -8.41 -5.66 -8.87
N GLY A 104 -9.53 -6.36 -8.86
CA GLY A 104 -9.85 -7.34 -7.83
C GLY A 104 -10.34 -6.73 -6.52
N GLY A 105 -10.43 -5.42 -6.45
CA GLY A 105 -10.98 -4.70 -5.32
C GLY A 105 -12.27 -3.99 -5.68
N GLN A 106 -12.42 -2.75 -5.20
CA GLN A 106 -13.67 -1.99 -5.35
C GLN A 106 -13.38 -0.53 -5.68
N VAL A 107 -14.04 0.02 -6.69
CA VAL A 107 -14.06 1.46 -6.95
C VAL A 107 -15.16 2.07 -6.09
N THR A 108 -14.79 2.96 -5.16
CA THR A 108 -15.75 3.66 -4.31
C THR A 108 -16.14 5.01 -4.88
N MET A 109 -15.23 5.63 -5.64
CA MET A 109 -15.48 6.86 -6.38
C MET A 109 -14.73 6.79 -7.71
N PRO A 110 -15.42 6.73 -8.86
CA PRO A 110 -14.72 6.67 -10.16
C PRO A 110 -13.86 7.91 -10.39
N MET A 111 -12.81 7.76 -11.20
CA MET A 111 -12.00 8.89 -11.60
C MET A 111 -12.85 9.94 -12.29
N GLN A 112 -12.80 11.18 -11.80
CA GLN A 112 -13.62 12.30 -12.27
C GLN A 112 -12.95 13.62 -11.92
N PRO A 113 -13.32 14.72 -12.60
CA PRO A 113 -12.79 16.03 -12.27
C PRO A 113 -13.20 16.48 -10.87
N ALA A 114 -12.31 17.22 -10.20
CA ALA A 114 -12.55 17.86 -8.92
C ALA A 114 -11.97 19.27 -8.96
N PHE A 115 -12.26 20.09 -7.94
CA PHE A 115 -11.73 21.45 -7.93
C PHE A 115 -10.22 21.51 -7.64
N TRP A 116 -9.62 20.43 -7.11
CA TRP A 116 -8.19 20.36 -6.76
C TRP A 116 -7.37 19.54 -7.74
N ALA A 117 -7.98 18.77 -8.61
CA ALA A 117 -7.28 17.91 -9.57
C ALA A 117 -8.13 17.73 -10.82
N ARG A 118 -7.48 17.59 -11.97
CA ARG A 118 -8.20 17.34 -13.23
C ARG A 118 -8.89 15.97 -13.22
N SER A 119 -8.37 15.04 -12.45
CA SER A 119 -9.03 13.75 -12.22
C SER A 119 -8.64 13.21 -10.86
N TRP A 120 -9.60 12.64 -10.13
CA TRP A 120 -9.35 11.96 -8.87
C TRP A 120 -10.33 10.82 -8.70
N GLY A 121 -9.92 9.81 -7.95
CA GLY A 121 -10.79 8.69 -7.65
C GLY A 121 -10.42 8.05 -6.33
N MET A 122 -11.31 7.23 -5.82
CA MET A 122 -11.12 6.50 -4.57
C MET A 122 -11.47 5.04 -4.79
N GLY A 123 -10.73 4.16 -4.15
CA GLY A 123 -10.99 2.74 -4.23
C GLY A 123 -10.38 1.99 -3.07
N ILE A 124 -10.77 0.73 -2.98
CA ILE A 124 -10.22 -0.22 -1.99
C ILE A 124 -9.60 -1.35 -2.80
N ASP A 125 -8.34 -1.67 -2.53
CA ASP A 125 -7.70 -2.75 -3.27
C ASP A 125 -8.14 -4.12 -2.74
N ARG A 126 -7.68 -5.18 -3.39
CA ARG A 126 -8.05 -6.56 -3.03
C ARG A 126 -7.58 -6.97 -1.63
N PHE A 127 -6.68 -6.21 -1.03
CA PHE A 127 -6.14 -6.49 0.30
C PHE A 127 -6.81 -5.66 1.39
N GLY A 128 -7.73 -4.76 1.02
CA GLY A 128 -8.48 -3.94 1.97
C GLY A 128 -7.89 -2.57 2.23
N THR A 129 -6.82 -2.17 1.55
CA THR A 129 -6.24 -0.83 1.69
C THR A 129 -7.03 0.16 0.85
N ALA A 130 -7.39 1.29 1.45
CA ALA A 130 -8.10 2.37 0.77
C ALA A 130 -7.09 3.33 0.12
N TRP A 131 -7.38 3.73 -1.12
CA TRP A 131 -6.54 4.61 -1.93
C TRP A 131 -7.32 5.80 -2.43
N VAL A 132 -6.63 6.95 -2.47
CA VAL A 132 -7.07 8.14 -3.18
C VAL A 132 -6.03 8.39 -4.26
N VAL A 133 -6.45 8.53 -5.50
CA VAL A 133 -5.55 8.74 -6.64
C VAL A 133 -5.89 10.07 -7.28
N ASN A 134 -4.91 10.97 -7.35
CA ASN A 134 -5.05 12.28 -7.99
C ASN A 134 -4.20 12.34 -9.25
N GLY A 135 -4.77 12.88 -10.32
CA GLY A 135 -4.06 13.16 -11.55
C GLY A 135 -4.10 14.64 -11.88
N GLU A 136 -2.92 15.25 -12.01
CA GLU A 136 -2.75 16.64 -12.39
C GLU A 136 -3.46 17.60 -11.42
N GLN A 137 -2.82 17.86 -10.29
CA GLN A 137 -3.35 18.82 -9.31
C GLN A 137 -3.41 20.22 -9.91
N ILE A 138 -4.44 20.96 -9.54
CA ILE A 138 -4.62 22.33 -9.97
C ILE A 138 -4.62 23.24 -8.74
N PRO A 139 -4.17 24.50 -8.88
CA PRO A 139 -4.16 25.43 -7.75
C PRO A 139 -5.55 25.65 -7.17
N VAL A 140 -5.61 25.75 -5.86
CA VAL A 140 -6.88 25.92 -5.12
C VAL A 140 -6.92 27.31 -4.50
#